data_a668de00fd52a3680a2c14977fa4ccd7
#
_entry.id   a668de00fd52a3680a2c14977fa4ccd7
#
_cell.length_a   1.000
_cell.length_b   1.000
_cell.length_c   1.000
_cell.angle_alpha   90.00
_cell.angle_beta   90.00
_cell.angle_gamma   90.00
#
_symmetry.space_group_name_H-M   'P 1'
#
loop_
_entity.id
_entity.type
_entity.pdbx_description
1 polymer ?
#
loop_
_entity_poly.entity_id
_entity_poly.type
_entity_poly.pdbx_seq_one_letter_code
_entity_poly.pdbx_strand_id
1 'polypeptide(L)'
;MKRIALAAFLFVTLVLSAAEPAPTLRRNTVDEVIAAMTPEEKVLMVIGNKNNDRRRYIGEGSTWYCARLGLMPTVMCDGPAGVRMKPFRDGDSTKAYYSTAFPTATALAATWNTELVETVGDAMGNETLEYGADVLLAPAMNIQRDPLCGRNFEYYSEDPLLSGKMGAAMVRGIQSQGVGTSVKHFAANNQESNRKGVNAVISQRALREIYLRGFEIAIREAAPWTVMSSYNRLNGVYASQNRDLLTTVLRDEWGFDGMVMTDWFAGDDGVAQMKAGNDIIMGGFPHGHYKYHQPEILSALSDKTLDEEVLDRNIRRILGFVKKTPSYREYACSLKPDLARHAQVAQRAADEAMVLLKNDRNTLPVRKPNRVALFGKTSYDFIAGGTGSGEVHYGHAVSLKEGLSNVGFRISSAADRFYTRFVDSVFAAGGHKKYAVTRSQEPRIDKALVEAEAKVTDMGVVTLGRLSGEGVDRKEEGYFTLTDNEKELLGAVCSAYHALGKKVVVVLNIGGVIETASWKELPDAILLSWQTGQQGGAA
;
A
#
# COMPACT_ATOMS: atom_id res chain seq x y z
N MET A 1 -54.22 -76.00 -37.24
CA MET A 1 -54.60 -74.67 -36.74
C MET A 1 -53.46 -74.08 -35.89
N LYS A 2 -52.63 -73.25 -36.50
CA LYS A 2 -51.49 -72.60 -35.82
C LYS A 2 -51.90 -71.16 -35.45
N ARG A 3 -51.92 -70.81 -34.15
CA ARG A 3 -52.15 -69.49 -33.69
C ARG A 3 -50.83 -68.75 -33.72
N ILE A 4 -50.76 -67.67 -34.47
CA ILE A 4 -49.65 -66.72 -34.49
C ILE A 4 -49.97 -65.63 -33.41
N ALA A 5 -49.10 -65.51 -32.38
CA ALA A 5 -49.16 -64.48 -31.42
C ALA A 5 -48.32 -63.32 -31.92
N LEU A 6 -48.93 -62.13 -32.09
CA LEU A 6 -48.30 -60.90 -32.50
C LEU A 6 -47.81 -60.16 -31.23
N ALA A 7 -46.52 -60.10 -30.99
CA ALA A 7 -45.96 -59.32 -29.91
C ALA A 7 -45.70 -57.87 -30.37
N ALA A 8 -46.45 -56.92 -29.80
CA ALA A 8 -46.23 -55.49 -30.03
C ALA A 8 -45.09 -55.01 -29.14
N PHE A 9 -43.99 -54.64 -29.75
CA PHE A 9 -42.87 -53.93 -29.05
C PHE A 9 -43.22 -52.45 -28.95
N LEU A 10 -43.50 -51.97 -27.73
CA LEU A 10 -43.57 -50.54 -27.41
C LEU A 10 -42.14 -50.00 -27.31
N PHE A 11 -41.70 -49.20 -28.29
CA PHE A 11 -40.51 -48.38 -28.17
C PHE A 11 -40.83 -47.13 -27.34
N VAL A 12 -40.41 -47.11 -26.08
CA VAL A 12 -40.38 -45.88 -25.27
C VAL A 12 -39.11 -45.13 -25.64
N THR A 13 -39.23 -44.14 -26.49
CA THR A 13 -38.16 -43.15 -26.73
C THR A 13 -38.01 -42.28 -25.52
N LEU A 14 -37.01 -42.57 -24.66
CA LEU A 14 -36.53 -41.62 -23.65
C LEU A 14 -35.87 -40.46 -24.40
N VAL A 15 -36.60 -39.35 -24.53
CA VAL A 15 -36.00 -38.07 -24.90
C VAL A 15 -35.21 -37.61 -23.68
N LEU A 16 -33.92 -37.89 -23.62
CA LEU A 16 -32.99 -37.23 -22.76
C LEU A 16 -32.96 -35.74 -23.20
N SER A 17 -33.73 -34.91 -22.56
CA SER A 17 -33.56 -33.47 -22.65
C SER A 17 -32.16 -33.18 -22.12
N ALA A 18 -31.22 -32.90 -23.02
CA ALA A 18 -29.94 -32.36 -22.62
C ALA A 18 -30.24 -31.01 -21.91
N ALA A 19 -30.00 -30.97 -20.62
CA ALA A 19 -30.12 -29.70 -19.87
C ALA A 19 -29.26 -28.65 -20.58
N GLU A 20 -29.86 -27.51 -20.91
CA GLU A 20 -29.11 -26.41 -21.50
C GLU A 20 -27.90 -26.08 -20.60
N PRO A 21 -26.72 -25.85 -21.21
CA PRO A 21 -25.54 -25.54 -20.44
C PRO A 21 -25.81 -24.26 -19.61
N ALA A 22 -25.36 -24.27 -18.36
CA ALA A 22 -25.51 -23.11 -17.48
C ALA A 22 -24.94 -21.83 -18.14
N PRO A 23 -25.59 -20.68 -17.98
CA PRO A 23 -25.13 -19.41 -18.53
C PRO A 23 -23.74 -19.07 -17.96
N THR A 24 -22.86 -18.51 -18.82
CA THR A 24 -21.52 -18.12 -18.42
C THR A 24 -21.31 -16.62 -18.65
N LEU A 25 -20.49 -15.99 -17.82
CA LEU A 25 -20.24 -14.54 -17.90
C LEU A 25 -19.68 -14.07 -19.25
N ARG A 26 -19.08 -14.98 -20.05
CA ARG A 26 -18.57 -14.69 -21.39
C ARG A 26 -19.64 -14.69 -22.49
N ARG A 27 -20.71 -15.44 -22.30
CA ARG A 27 -21.73 -15.67 -23.34
C ARG A 27 -23.06 -15.01 -23.02
N ASN A 28 -23.29 -14.72 -21.76
CA ASN A 28 -24.57 -14.27 -21.24
C ASN A 28 -24.44 -12.92 -20.54
N THR A 29 -25.56 -12.27 -20.31
CA THR A 29 -25.64 -11.05 -19.54
C THR A 29 -25.32 -11.32 -18.07
N VAL A 30 -24.93 -10.28 -17.33
CA VAL A 30 -24.68 -10.37 -15.88
C VAL A 30 -25.95 -10.86 -15.15
N ASP A 31 -27.12 -10.37 -15.55
CA ASP A 31 -28.38 -10.73 -14.90
C ASP A 31 -28.77 -12.21 -15.16
N GLU A 32 -28.53 -12.74 -16.34
CA GLU A 32 -28.73 -14.18 -16.62
C GLU A 32 -27.77 -15.05 -15.78
N VAL A 33 -26.55 -14.63 -15.59
CA VAL A 33 -25.59 -15.36 -14.74
C VAL A 33 -26.02 -15.30 -13.27
N ILE A 34 -26.47 -14.14 -12.77
CA ILE A 34 -26.98 -13.99 -11.39
C ILE A 34 -28.23 -14.86 -11.19
N ALA A 35 -29.18 -14.85 -12.12
CA ALA A 35 -30.39 -15.65 -12.05
C ALA A 35 -30.13 -17.17 -12.04
N ALA A 36 -28.99 -17.61 -12.55
CA ALA A 36 -28.59 -19.02 -12.54
C ALA A 36 -27.79 -19.42 -11.28
N MET A 37 -27.47 -18.50 -10.39
CA MET A 37 -26.78 -18.79 -9.11
C MET A 37 -27.75 -19.38 -8.09
N THR A 38 -27.28 -20.36 -7.32
CA THR A 38 -27.97 -20.79 -6.10
C THR A 38 -27.77 -19.76 -4.99
N PRO A 39 -28.61 -19.76 -3.93
CA PRO A 39 -28.40 -18.88 -2.78
C PRO A 39 -27.00 -19.02 -2.18
N GLU A 40 -26.46 -20.24 -2.09
CA GLU A 40 -25.12 -20.50 -1.57
C GLU A 40 -24.03 -19.89 -2.48
N GLU A 41 -24.21 -19.97 -3.79
CA GLU A 41 -23.27 -19.36 -4.76
C GLU A 41 -23.34 -17.83 -4.69
N LYS A 42 -24.52 -17.25 -4.51
CA LYS A 42 -24.68 -15.79 -4.29
C LYS A 42 -23.95 -15.33 -3.04
N VAL A 43 -24.06 -16.08 -1.94
CA VAL A 43 -23.34 -15.76 -0.70
C VAL A 43 -21.83 -15.90 -0.87
N LEU A 44 -21.36 -16.92 -1.59
CA LEU A 44 -19.94 -17.07 -1.87
C LEU A 44 -19.38 -15.93 -2.74
N MET A 45 -20.20 -15.38 -3.66
CA MET A 45 -19.77 -14.24 -4.49
C MET A 45 -19.49 -12.97 -3.69
N VAL A 46 -20.20 -12.73 -2.59
CA VAL A 46 -20.03 -11.54 -1.75
C VAL A 46 -19.03 -11.75 -0.61
N ILE A 47 -18.36 -12.90 -0.58
CA ILE A 47 -17.27 -13.20 0.37
C ILE A 47 -15.98 -13.42 -0.40
N GLY A 48 -14.95 -12.62 -0.09
CA GLY A 48 -13.64 -12.73 -0.73
C GLY A 48 -12.95 -14.05 -0.45
N ASN A 49 -12.05 -14.44 -1.34
CA ASN A 49 -11.27 -15.65 -1.24
C ASN A 49 -9.76 -15.31 -1.23
N LYS A 50 -8.98 -16.01 -0.41
CA LYS A 50 -7.51 -15.92 -0.43
C LYS A 50 -6.86 -16.92 -1.40
N ASN A 51 -7.55 -18.01 -1.72
CA ASN A 51 -7.01 -19.10 -2.52
C ASN A 51 -7.13 -18.81 -4.02
N ASN A 52 -6.20 -18.05 -4.54
CA ASN A 52 -5.92 -18.07 -5.97
C ASN A 52 -4.70 -18.97 -6.21
N ASP A 53 -4.92 -20.24 -6.53
CA ASP A 53 -3.85 -21.21 -6.75
C ASP A 53 -2.89 -20.82 -7.87
N ARG A 54 -3.35 -20.02 -8.83
CA ARG A 54 -2.54 -19.62 -9.98
C ARG A 54 -1.50 -18.54 -9.66
N ARG A 55 -1.70 -17.72 -8.59
CA ARG A 55 -0.85 -16.54 -8.30
C ARG A 55 -0.66 -16.28 -6.82
N ARG A 56 -0.41 -17.32 -6.04
CA ARG A 56 -0.17 -17.24 -4.58
C ARG A 56 0.99 -16.33 -4.16
N TYR A 57 1.86 -15.96 -5.09
CA TYR A 57 3.03 -15.14 -4.80
C TYR A 57 2.76 -13.63 -4.80
N ILE A 58 1.63 -13.19 -5.36
CA ILE A 58 1.26 -11.78 -5.45
C ILE A 58 -0.11 -11.46 -4.85
N GLY A 59 -1.05 -12.43 -4.81
CA GLY A 59 -2.42 -12.19 -4.38
C GLY A 59 -2.56 -12.13 -2.85
N GLU A 60 -3.17 -11.06 -2.35
CA GLU A 60 -3.67 -10.94 -0.97
C GLU A 60 -5.17 -11.25 -0.89
N GLY A 61 -5.92 -11.06 -1.97
CA GLY A 61 -7.33 -11.37 -2.07
C GLY A 61 -7.78 -11.69 -3.47
N SER A 62 -8.97 -12.31 -3.58
CA SER A 62 -9.61 -12.62 -4.84
C SER A 62 -11.14 -12.69 -4.69
N THR A 63 -11.86 -12.65 -5.82
CA THR A 63 -13.26 -13.02 -5.90
C THR A 63 -13.41 -14.54 -5.90
N TRP A 64 -14.63 -15.03 -5.71
CA TRP A 64 -14.92 -16.46 -5.74
C TRP A 64 -14.81 -17.02 -7.17
N TYR A 65 -14.44 -18.32 -7.25
CA TYR A 65 -14.33 -19.08 -8.49
C TYR A 65 -15.54 -19.98 -8.71
N CYS A 66 -16.17 -19.91 -9.86
CA CYS A 66 -17.25 -20.83 -10.24
C CYS A 66 -17.12 -21.25 -11.71
N ALA A 67 -16.58 -22.45 -11.95
CA ALA A 67 -16.37 -22.97 -13.29
C ALA A 67 -17.69 -23.12 -14.08
N ARG A 68 -18.77 -23.52 -13.39
CA ARG A 68 -20.11 -23.71 -13.99
C ARG A 68 -20.63 -22.44 -14.65
N LEU A 69 -20.37 -21.27 -14.02
CA LEU A 69 -20.80 -19.95 -14.49
C LEU A 69 -19.68 -19.19 -15.25
N GLY A 70 -18.57 -19.84 -15.52
CA GLY A 70 -17.42 -19.23 -16.20
C GLY A 70 -16.79 -18.09 -15.40
N LEU A 71 -16.89 -18.11 -14.07
CA LEU A 71 -16.34 -17.08 -13.18
C LEU A 71 -14.92 -17.47 -12.79
N MET A 72 -13.95 -16.70 -13.27
CA MET A 72 -12.55 -16.84 -12.89
C MET A 72 -12.25 -15.92 -11.69
N PRO A 73 -11.39 -16.36 -10.74
CA PRO A 73 -11.01 -15.52 -9.61
C PRO A 73 -10.14 -14.37 -10.09
N THR A 74 -10.37 -13.19 -9.51
CA THR A 74 -9.49 -12.03 -9.69
C THR A 74 -8.28 -12.11 -8.77
N VAL A 75 -7.24 -11.32 -9.04
CA VAL A 75 -6.05 -11.20 -8.19
C VAL A 75 -5.92 -9.77 -7.71
N MET A 76 -6.04 -9.55 -6.41
CA MET A 76 -5.84 -8.26 -5.75
C MET A 76 -4.52 -8.30 -4.99
N CYS A 77 -3.61 -7.37 -5.23
CA CYS A 77 -2.31 -7.32 -4.55
C CYS A 77 -2.13 -6.01 -3.77
N ASP A 78 -1.42 -6.08 -2.65
CA ASP A 78 -1.00 -4.91 -1.91
C ASP A 78 0.02 -4.07 -2.66
N GLY A 79 0.11 -2.78 -2.30
CA GLY A 79 1.21 -1.98 -2.75
C GLY A 79 1.00 -0.49 -2.92
N PRO A 80 0.74 0.31 -1.86
CA PRO A 80 0.69 1.78 -1.99
C PRO A 80 2.04 2.42 -2.34
N ALA A 81 3.17 1.73 -2.16
CA ALA A 81 4.51 2.21 -2.54
C ALA A 81 5.21 1.32 -3.59
N GLY A 82 4.47 0.45 -4.27
CA GLY A 82 4.95 -0.53 -5.24
C GLY A 82 4.32 -1.89 -5.01
N VAL A 83 4.35 -2.76 -5.99
CA VAL A 83 3.69 -4.08 -5.92
C VAL A 83 4.30 -4.94 -4.82
N ARG A 84 3.48 -5.38 -3.85
CA ARG A 84 3.91 -6.32 -2.82
C ARG A 84 3.82 -7.75 -3.33
N MET A 85 4.94 -8.44 -3.38
CA MET A 85 5.02 -9.82 -3.83
C MET A 85 5.95 -10.66 -2.97
N LYS A 86 5.75 -11.97 -3.00
CA LYS A 86 6.72 -12.91 -2.39
C LYS A 86 7.96 -13.03 -3.28
N PRO A 87 9.16 -13.02 -2.69
CA PRO A 87 10.40 -13.08 -3.46
C PRO A 87 10.58 -14.40 -4.21
N PHE A 88 10.06 -15.49 -3.67
CA PHE A 88 10.24 -16.85 -4.21
C PHE A 88 8.91 -17.43 -4.66
N ARG A 89 8.93 -18.22 -5.73
CA ARG A 89 7.77 -18.84 -6.36
C ARG A 89 7.94 -20.34 -6.43
N ASP A 90 6.83 -21.06 -6.30
CA ASP A 90 6.72 -22.51 -6.55
C ASP A 90 7.75 -23.39 -5.80
N GLY A 91 8.23 -22.89 -4.63
CA GLY A 91 9.24 -23.58 -3.83
C GLY A 91 10.68 -23.42 -4.33
N ASP A 92 10.90 -22.71 -5.43
CA ASP A 92 12.23 -22.38 -5.94
C ASP A 92 12.80 -21.15 -5.21
N SER A 93 13.77 -21.39 -4.31
CA SER A 93 14.52 -20.34 -3.61
C SER A 93 15.78 -19.88 -4.35
N THR A 94 16.08 -20.45 -5.50
CA THR A 94 17.28 -20.09 -6.27
C THR A 94 17.09 -18.84 -7.12
N LYS A 95 15.83 -18.49 -7.42
CA LYS A 95 15.46 -17.32 -8.20
C LYS A 95 14.54 -16.40 -7.41
N ALA A 96 15.06 -15.23 -7.05
CA ALA A 96 14.26 -14.19 -6.42
C ALA A 96 13.60 -13.27 -7.46
N TYR A 97 12.37 -12.84 -7.16
CA TYR A 97 11.60 -11.87 -7.93
C TYR A 97 11.40 -10.61 -7.10
N TYR A 98 11.53 -9.47 -7.73
CA TYR A 98 11.48 -8.17 -7.10
C TYR A 98 10.49 -7.26 -7.82
N SER A 99 9.99 -6.27 -7.11
CA SER A 99 9.25 -5.13 -7.65
C SER A 99 9.99 -3.84 -7.31
N THR A 100 9.63 -2.76 -7.97
CA THR A 100 10.22 -1.45 -7.69
C THR A 100 9.63 -0.87 -6.42
N ALA A 101 10.47 -0.47 -5.46
CA ALA A 101 10.06 0.37 -4.34
C ALA A 101 10.12 1.84 -4.78
N PHE A 102 8.96 2.44 -4.96
CA PHE A 102 8.81 3.86 -5.27
C PHE A 102 8.85 4.71 -3.99
N PRO A 103 9.06 6.03 -4.10
CA PRO A 103 8.84 6.94 -2.98
C PRO A 103 7.45 6.77 -2.38
N THR A 104 7.35 6.86 -1.06
CA THR A 104 6.08 6.73 -0.34
C THR A 104 5.13 7.87 -0.70
N ALA A 105 3.83 7.71 -0.41
CA ALA A 105 2.82 8.72 -0.77
C ALA A 105 3.13 10.11 -0.17
N THR A 106 3.64 10.15 1.08
CA THR A 106 4.09 11.41 1.70
C THR A 106 5.21 12.08 0.88
N ALA A 107 6.18 11.29 0.40
CA ALA A 107 7.25 11.80 -0.45
C ALA A 107 6.70 12.26 -1.81
N LEU A 108 5.84 11.47 -2.43
CA LEU A 108 5.20 11.84 -3.70
C LEU A 108 4.37 13.12 -3.59
N ALA A 109 3.66 13.33 -2.46
CA ALA A 109 2.91 14.56 -2.24
C ALA A 109 3.83 15.80 -2.13
N ALA A 110 5.03 15.65 -1.57
CA ALA A 110 6.00 16.73 -1.45
C ALA A 110 6.54 17.23 -2.80
N THR A 111 6.38 16.47 -3.88
CA THR A 111 6.73 16.92 -5.24
C THR A 111 5.80 18.00 -5.77
N TRP A 112 4.55 18.05 -5.33
CA TRP A 112 3.47 18.90 -5.89
C TRP A 112 3.24 18.69 -7.40
N ASN A 113 3.73 17.58 -7.96
CA ASN A 113 3.77 17.26 -9.38
C ASN A 113 2.84 16.07 -9.70
N THR A 114 1.60 16.37 -10.08
CA THR A 114 0.61 15.35 -10.44
C THR A 114 0.99 14.53 -11.67
N GLU A 115 1.70 15.10 -12.65
CA GLU A 115 2.16 14.40 -13.86
C GLU A 115 3.22 13.35 -13.51
N LEU A 116 4.13 13.69 -12.59
CA LEU A 116 5.13 12.74 -12.09
C LEU A 116 4.46 11.61 -11.31
N VAL A 117 3.47 11.91 -10.45
CA VAL A 117 2.72 10.90 -9.69
C VAL A 117 1.95 9.99 -10.64
N GLU A 118 1.38 10.51 -11.72
CA GLU A 118 0.74 9.70 -12.77
C GLU A 118 1.74 8.79 -13.48
N THR A 119 2.97 9.28 -13.76
CA THR A 119 4.07 8.47 -14.31
C THR A 119 4.51 7.35 -13.35
N VAL A 120 4.57 7.61 -12.04
CA VAL A 120 4.82 6.58 -11.02
C VAL A 120 3.68 5.56 -11.02
N GLY A 121 2.43 6.02 -11.09
CA GLY A 121 1.26 5.16 -11.21
C GLY A 121 1.30 4.26 -12.44
N ASP A 122 1.70 4.79 -13.61
CA ASP A 122 1.90 4.01 -14.84
C ASP A 122 2.90 2.87 -14.64
N ALA A 123 4.04 3.14 -14.03
CA ALA A 123 5.06 2.14 -13.73
C ALA A 123 4.54 1.07 -12.74
N MET A 124 3.83 1.48 -11.67
CA MET A 124 3.21 0.56 -10.71
C MET A 124 2.11 -0.29 -11.37
N GLY A 125 1.30 0.30 -12.24
CA GLY A 125 0.28 -0.39 -13.03
C GLY A 125 0.88 -1.42 -13.97
N ASN A 126 1.99 -1.09 -14.63
CA ASN A 126 2.72 -2.01 -15.49
C ASN A 126 3.26 -3.23 -14.71
N GLU A 127 3.88 -3.01 -13.55
CA GLU A 127 4.32 -4.13 -12.70
C GLU A 127 3.14 -4.98 -12.24
N THR A 128 2.01 -4.35 -11.88
CA THR A 128 0.78 -5.04 -11.49
C THR A 128 0.27 -5.95 -12.61
N LEU A 129 0.19 -5.43 -13.83
CA LEU A 129 -0.25 -6.16 -15.03
C LEU A 129 0.70 -7.30 -15.36
N GLU A 130 1.99 -7.02 -15.47
CA GLU A 130 3.00 -7.98 -15.91
C GLU A 130 3.28 -9.07 -14.87
N TYR A 131 3.07 -8.81 -13.58
CA TYR A 131 3.07 -9.85 -12.56
C TYR A 131 1.73 -10.58 -12.43
N GLY A 132 0.73 -10.13 -13.18
CA GLY A 132 -0.55 -10.82 -13.35
C GLY A 132 -1.54 -10.59 -12.22
N ALA A 133 -1.52 -9.43 -11.57
CA ALA A 133 -2.61 -8.99 -10.73
C ALA A 133 -3.63 -8.16 -11.51
N ASP A 134 -4.87 -8.16 -11.03
CA ASP A 134 -5.99 -7.44 -11.63
C ASP A 134 -6.22 -6.06 -10.99
N VAL A 135 -5.88 -5.94 -9.71
CA VAL A 135 -6.06 -4.74 -8.90
C VAL A 135 -4.86 -4.52 -8.00
N LEU A 136 -4.37 -3.30 -7.98
CA LEU A 136 -3.46 -2.82 -6.95
C LEU A 136 -4.29 -2.17 -5.82
N LEU A 137 -4.10 -2.61 -4.57
CA LEU A 137 -4.78 -2.08 -3.38
C LEU A 137 -4.12 -0.75 -2.98
N ALA A 138 -4.28 0.23 -3.83
CA ALA A 138 -3.70 1.58 -3.80
C ALA A 138 -4.59 2.55 -4.60
N PRO A 139 -4.44 3.87 -4.41
CA PRO A 139 -3.66 4.55 -3.38
C PRO A 139 -4.34 4.59 -2.00
N ALA A 140 -3.55 4.76 -0.93
CA ALA A 140 -4.05 5.06 0.40
C ALA A 140 -4.13 6.59 0.57
N MET A 141 -5.30 7.10 1.04
CA MET A 141 -5.62 8.53 0.91
C MET A 141 -6.15 9.19 2.18
N ASN A 142 -6.05 8.54 3.33
CA ASN A 142 -6.54 9.13 4.57
C ASN A 142 -5.75 10.42 4.90
N ILE A 143 -6.42 11.34 5.60
CA ILE A 143 -5.78 12.59 6.04
C ILE A 143 -4.77 12.29 7.15
N GLN A 144 -3.57 12.87 7.07
CA GLN A 144 -2.55 12.83 8.12
C GLN A 144 -2.94 13.74 9.28
N ARG A 145 -3.99 13.35 10.02
CA ARG A 145 -4.51 14.14 11.14
C ARG A 145 -3.61 14.06 12.36
N ASP A 146 -3.24 12.83 12.76
CA ASP A 146 -2.37 12.59 13.90
C ASP A 146 -0.94 12.39 13.39
N PRO A 147 0.03 13.22 13.82
CA PRO A 147 1.43 13.07 13.42
C PRO A 147 2.03 11.73 13.84
N LEU A 148 1.44 11.05 14.83
CA LEU A 148 1.91 9.74 15.32
C LEU A 148 1.29 8.55 14.59
N CYS A 149 0.29 8.72 13.71
CA CYS A 149 -0.30 7.62 12.99
C CYS A 149 0.75 6.83 12.20
N GLY A 150 0.79 5.51 12.45
CA GLY A 150 1.79 4.61 11.88
C GLY A 150 1.76 4.54 10.35
N ARG A 151 0.59 4.73 9.74
CA ARG A 151 0.39 4.64 8.29
C ARG A 151 0.54 5.99 7.55
N ASN A 152 0.94 7.07 8.21
CA ASN A 152 1.13 8.37 7.53
C ASN A 152 2.10 8.28 6.35
N PHE A 153 3.09 7.37 6.36
CA PHE A 153 4.03 7.19 5.25
C PHE A 153 3.34 6.88 3.92
N GLU A 154 2.22 6.15 3.94
CA GLU A 154 1.45 5.77 2.75
C GLU A 154 0.26 6.69 2.45
N TYR A 155 0.04 7.71 3.28
CA TYR A 155 -0.94 8.76 3.07
C TYR A 155 -0.26 10.02 2.51
N TYR A 156 -0.95 10.75 1.63
CA TYR A 156 -0.33 11.86 0.90
C TYR A 156 -0.09 13.08 1.79
N SER A 157 -1.12 13.59 2.46
CA SER A 157 -1.04 14.88 3.16
C SER A 157 -2.12 15.05 4.24
N GLU A 158 -1.97 16.06 5.07
CA GLU A 158 -3.03 16.61 5.91
C GLU A 158 -4.02 17.47 5.10
N ASP A 159 -3.59 18.00 3.93
CA ASP A 159 -4.42 18.78 3.02
C ASP A 159 -5.27 17.85 2.14
N PRO A 160 -6.62 17.94 2.22
CA PRO A 160 -7.50 17.09 1.43
C PRO A 160 -7.44 17.38 -0.08
N LEU A 161 -7.13 18.61 -0.50
CA LEU A 161 -6.99 18.95 -1.92
C LEU A 161 -5.74 18.29 -2.50
N LEU A 162 -4.60 18.44 -1.83
CA LEU A 162 -3.33 17.81 -2.26
C LEU A 162 -3.48 16.28 -2.28
N SER A 163 -4.02 15.69 -1.20
CA SER A 163 -4.28 14.25 -1.14
C SER A 163 -5.20 13.77 -2.28
N GLY A 164 -6.24 14.52 -2.59
CA GLY A 164 -7.18 14.18 -3.66
C GLY A 164 -6.56 14.26 -5.04
N LYS A 165 -5.80 15.31 -5.34
CA LYS A 165 -5.16 15.49 -6.66
C LYS A 165 -4.06 14.46 -6.90
N MET A 166 -3.22 14.21 -5.90
CA MET A 166 -2.16 13.18 -5.98
C MET A 166 -2.75 11.77 -6.08
N GLY A 167 -3.79 11.48 -5.28
CA GLY A 167 -4.51 10.21 -5.35
C GLY A 167 -5.18 9.99 -6.70
N ALA A 168 -5.82 11.02 -7.27
CA ALA A 168 -6.42 10.94 -8.61
C ALA A 168 -5.38 10.68 -9.70
N ALA A 169 -4.23 11.35 -9.64
CA ALA A 169 -3.12 11.11 -10.58
C ALA A 169 -2.59 9.66 -10.48
N MET A 170 -2.39 9.16 -9.28
CA MET A 170 -1.98 7.77 -9.05
C MET A 170 -3.00 6.78 -9.63
N VAL A 171 -4.30 7.00 -9.40
CA VAL A 171 -5.37 6.16 -9.97
C VAL A 171 -5.31 6.15 -11.50
N ARG A 172 -5.20 7.33 -12.14
CA ARG A 172 -5.10 7.40 -13.62
C ARG A 172 -3.89 6.67 -14.14
N GLY A 173 -2.73 6.88 -13.53
CA GLY A 173 -1.49 6.20 -13.93
C GLY A 173 -1.60 4.68 -13.82
N ILE A 174 -2.05 4.13 -12.69
CA ILE A 174 -2.20 2.69 -12.52
C ILE A 174 -3.22 2.13 -13.52
N GLN A 175 -4.38 2.77 -13.65
CA GLN A 175 -5.46 2.29 -14.52
C GLN A 175 -5.16 2.43 -16.01
N SER A 176 -4.21 3.29 -16.43
CA SER A 176 -3.75 3.41 -17.81
C SER A 176 -3.18 2.08 -18.36
N GLN A 177 -2.65 1.25 -17.47
CA GLN A 177 -2.14 -0.08 -17.82
C GLN A 177 -3.23 -1.17 -17.90
N GLY A 178 -4.50 -0.79 -17.69
CA GLY A 178 -5.63 -1.72 -17.78
C GLY A 178 -5.77 -2.66 -16.58
N VAL A 179 -5.21 -2.31 -15.43
CA VAL A 179 -5.45 -2.91 -14.12
C VAL A 179 -6.28 -1.97 -13.26
N GLY A 180 -6.94 -2.48 -12.22
CA GLY A 180 -7.76 -1.68 -11.33
C GLY A 180 -6.97 -1.09 -10.17
N THR A 181 -7.58 -0.09 -9.51
CA THR A 181 -7.14 0.47 -8.23
C THR A 181 -8.19 0.25 -7.15
N SER A 182 -7.76 0.26 -5.89
CA SER A 182 -8.65 0.32 -4.75
C SER A 182 -8.25 1.49 -3.86
N VAL A 183 -8.97 2.62 -3.98
CA VAL A 183 -8.71 3.76 -3.09
C VAL A 183 -9.10 3.40 -1.66
N LYS A 184 -8.21 3.70 -0.71
CA LYS A 184 -8.33 3.23 0.68
C LYS A 184 -7.82 4.27 1.68
N HIS A 185 -8.24 4.24 2.91
CA HIS A 185 -9.28 3.42 3.55
C HIS A 185 -10.49 4.32 3.81
N PHE A 186 -11.60 4.02 3.18
CA PHE A 186 -12.80 4.86 3.17
C PHE A 186 -13.73 4.54 4.36
N ALA A 187 -13.77 5.40 5.46
CA ALA A 187 -13.00 6.63 5.62
C ALA A 187 -12.52 6.79 7.07
N ALA A 188 -11.68 7.80 7.28
CA ALA A 188 -11.22 8.24 8.60
C ALA A 188 -10.39 7.21 9.40
N ASN A 189 -9.56 6.39 8.73
CA ASN A 189 -8.56 5.55 9.38
C ASN A 189 -7.33 6.38 9.72
N ASN A 190 -7.37 7.08 10.87
CA ASN A 190 -6.36 8.07 11.26
C ASN A 190 -5.47 7.64 12.43
N GLN A 191 -5.59 6.40 12.89
CA GLN A 191 -4.73 5.76 13.89
C GLN A 191 -4.71 4.26 13.67
N GLU A 192 -3.61 3.63 14.08
CA GLU A 192 -3.44 2.18 14.00
C GLU A 192 -3.74 1.48 15.34
N SER A 193 -3.52 2.17 16.45
CA SER A 193 -3.84 1.65 17.79
C SER A 193 -5.34 1.43 17.90
N ASN A 194 -5.73 0.17 18.19
CA ASN A 194 -7.13 -0.26 18.26
C ASN A 194 -7.95 0.07 17.00
N ARG A 195 -7.35 0.06 15.81
CA ARG A 195 -7.99 0.49 14.55
C ARG A 195 -9.30 -0.22 14.22
N LYS A 196 -9.48 -1.48 14.69
CA LYS A 196 -10.72 -2.25 14.51
C LYS A 196 -11.82 -1.91 15.51
N GLY A 197 -11.52 -1.22 16.59
CA GLY A 197 -12.49 -0.87 17.64
C GLY A 197 -12.70 0.62 17.82
N VAL A 198 -11.79 1.46 17.31
CA VAL A 198 -11.87 2.91 17.48
C VAL A 198 -13.09 3.49 16.78
N ASN A 199 -13.71 4.48 17.42
CA ASN A 199 -14.79 5.27 16.85
C ASN A 199 -14.30 6.68 16.52
N ALA A 200 -14.17 7.00 15.23
CA ALA A 200 -13.86 8.34 14.77
C ALA A 200 -15.12 9.22 14.89
N VAL A 201 -15.16 10.07 15.92
CA VAL A 201 -16.25 11.02 16.15
C VAL A 201 -15.95 12.32 15.42
N ILE A 202 -16.68 12.58 14.34
CA ILE A 202 -16.40 13.69 13.43
C ILE A 202 -17.70 14.43 13.11
N SER A 203 -17.71 15.76 13.20
CA SER A 203 -18.86 16.57 12.78
C SER A 203 -19.11 16.41 11.28
N GLN A 204 -20.35 16.57 10.84
CA GLN A 204 -20.71 16.42 9.40
C GLN A 204 -19.92 17.38 8.51
N ARG A 205 -19.70 18.63 8.97
CA ARG A 205 -18.90 19.60 8.23
C ARG A 205 -17.47 19.13 8.05
N ALA A 206 -16.77 18.77 9.14
CA ALA A 206 -15.40 18.30 9.09
C ALA A 206 -15.27 17.01 8.26
N LEU A 207 -16.26 16.10 8.39
CA LEU A 207 -16.29 14.87 7.61
C LEU A 207 -16.30 15.18 6.11
N ARG A 208 -17.19 16.08 5.65
CA ARG A 208 -17.34 16.42 4.23
C ARG A 208 -16.19 17.26 3.68
N GLU A 209 -15.74 18.27 4.42
CA GLU A 209 -14.76 19.23 3.93
C GLU A 209 -13.32 18.74 4.03
N ILE A 210 -13.02 17.79 4.94
CA ILE A 210 -11.67 17.32 5.23
C ILE A 210 -11.53 15.81 4.93
N TYR A 211 -12.21 14.95 5.69
CA TYR A 211 -11.94 13.50 5.65
C TYR A 211 -12.41 12.81 4.38
N LEU A 212 -13.50 13.28 3.77
CA LEU A 212 -14.06 12.72 2.54
C LEU A 212 -13.62 13.47 1.29
N ARG A 213 -13.18 14.72 1.40
CA ARG A 213 -12.89 15.59 0.25
C ARG A 213 -11.82 15.01 -0.69
N GLY A 214 -10.75 14.44 -0.14
CA GLY A 214 -9.72 13.79 -0.98
C GLY A 214 -10.26 12.61 -1.78
N PHE A 215 -11.10 11.77 -1.14
CA PHE A 215 -11.77 10.66 -1.82
C PHE A 215 -12.74 11.14 -2.89
N GLU A 216 -13.54 12.17 -2.61
CA GLU A 216 -14.46 12.76 -3.60
C GLU A 216 -13.72 13.18 -4.86
N ILE A 217 -12.59 13.87 -4.71
CA ILE A 217 -11.75 14.31 -5.85
C ILE A 217 -11.28 13.09 -6.64
N ALA A 218 -10.73 12.08 -5.98
CA ALA A 218 -10.22 10.88 -6.66
C ALA A 218 -11.33 10.10 -7.38
N ILE A 219 -12.52 9.97 -6.76
CA ILE A 219 -13.68 9.29 -7.36
C ILE A 219 -14.14 10.03 -8.63
N ARG A 220 -14.35 11.35 -8.51
CA ARG A 220 -14.89 12.15 -9.62
C ARG A 220 -13.91 12.37 -10.78
N GLU A 221 -12.61 12.52 -10.47
CA GLU A 221 -11.59 12.87 -11.48
C GLU A 221 -10.88 11.67 -12.09
N ALA A 222 -10.89 10.50 -11.42
CA ALA A 222 -10.10 9.34 -11.87
C ALA A 222 -10.90 8.03 -11.94
N ALA A 223 -12.13 7.99 -11.43
CA ALA A 223 -13.03 6.84 -11.50
C ALA A 223 -12.33 5.49 -11.15
N PRO A 224 -11.82 5.33 -9.91
CA PRO A 224 -11.20 4.08 -9.49
C PRO A 224 -12.17 2.90 -9.65
N TRP A 225 -11.65 1.70 -9.99
CA TRP A 225 -12.53 0.54 -10.18
C TRP A 225 -13.11 0.03 -8.88
N THR A 226 -12.39 0.22 -7.77
CA THR A 226 -12.85 -0.23 -6.46
C THR A 226 -12.51 0.77 -5.35
N VAL A 227 -13.25 0.67 -4.26
CA VAL A 227 -13.05 1.40 -3.01
C VAL A 227 -12.95 0.40 -1.86
N MET A 228 -12.02 0.61 -0.93
CA MET A 228 -11.90 -0.21 0.27
C MET A 228 -12.40 0.57 1.49
N SER A 229 -13.45 0.06 2.15
CA SER A 229 -13.97 0.62 3.41
C SER A 229 -13.01 0.35 4.56
N SER A 230 -12.88 1.31 5.49
CA SER A 230 -11.91 1.26 6.58
C SER A 230 -12.31 0.36 7.75
N TYR A 231 -11.34 0.08 8.64
CA TYR A 231 -11.57 -0.74 9.84
C TYR A 231 -12.45 -0.09 10.90
N ASN A 232 -12.31 1.23 11.08
CA ASN A 232 -12.86 1.96 12.21
C ASN A 232 -14.37 2.17 12.12
N ARG A 233 -14.95 2.49 13.27
CA ARG A 233 -16.29 3.09 13.30
C ARG A 233 -16.21 4.58 12.95
N LEU A 234 -17.24 5.06 12.30
CA LEU A 234 -17.48 6.47 12.01
C LEU A 234 -18.79 6.88 12.67
N ASN A 235 -18.70 7.76 13.67
CA ASN A 235 -19.88 8.21 14.45
C ASN A 235 -20.73 7.05 14.99
N GLY A 236 -20.07 5.98 15.48
CA GLY A 236 -20.70 4.82 16.11
C GLY A 236 -20.92 3.62 15.20
N VAL A 237 -20.90 3.77 13.86
CA VAL A 237 -21.17 2.70 12.88
C VAL A 237 -19.87 2.32 12.16
N TYR A 238 -19.58 1.03 12.01
CA TYR A 238 -18.43 0.60 11.20
C TYR A 238 -18.52 1.14 9.78
N ALA A 239 -17.41 1.60 9.22
CA ALA A 239 -17.39 2.16 7.88
C ALA A 239 -17.96 1.21 6.82
N SER A 240 -17.69 -0.10 6.95
CA SER A 240 -18.22 -1.15 6.07
C SER A 240 -19.73 -1.42 6.22
N GLN A 241 -20.35 -0.95 7.32
CA GLN A 241 -21.78 -1.11 7.63
C GLN A 241 -22.54 0.22 7.52
N ASN A 242 -21.86 1.29 7.12
CA ASN A 242 -22.41 2.64 7.11
C ASN A 242 -23.05 2.97 5.76
N ARG A 243 -24.39 2.82 5.70
CA ARG A 243 -25.18 3.09 4.49
C ARG A 243 -25.04 4.53 4.01
N ASP A 244 -25.02 5.50 4.93
CA ASP A 244 -24.87 6.91 4.56
C ASP A 244 -23.53 7.16 3.89
N LEU A 245 -22.45 6.51 4.39
CA LEU A 245 -21.12 6.61 3.80
C LEU A 245 -21.04 5.91 2.44
N LEU A 246 -21.46 4.62 2.37
CA LEU A 246 -21.20 3.76 1.21
C LEU A 246 -22.26 3.89 0.11
N THR A 247 -23.48 4.26 0.44
CA THR A 247 -24.56 4.44 -0.53
C THR A 247 -24.85 5.92 -0.76
N THR A 248 -25.31 6.65 0.25
CA THR A 248 -25.74 8.04 0.04
C THR A 248 -24.57 8.91 -0.45
N VAL A 249 -23.44 8.93 0.25
CA VAL A 249 -22.31 9.79 -0.12
C VAL A 249 -21.58 9.26 -1.35
N LEU A 250 -21.08 8.01 -1.25
CA LEU A 250 -20.18 7.47 -2.28
C LEU A 250 -20.91 7.27 -3.61
N ARG A 251 -22.13 6.73 -3.61
CA ARG A 251 -22.83 6.36 -4.84
C ARG A 251 -23.83 7.42 -5.30
N ASP A 252 -24.76 7.81 -4.42
CA ASP A 252 -25.85 8.68 -4.84
C ASP A 252 -25.37 10.12 -5.08
N GLU A 253 -24.45 10.64 -4.23
CA GLU A 253 -23.93 12.00 -4.39
C GLU A 253 -22.72 12.08 -5.33
N TRP A 254 -21.76 11.13 -5.25
CA TRP A 254 -20.54 11.20 -6.05
C TRP A 254 -20.59 10.41 -7.36
N GLY A 255 -21.56 9.52 -7.52
CA GLY A 255 -21.78 8.74 -8.74
C GLY A 255 -20.83 7.55 -8.88
N PHE A 256 -20.30 7.00 -7.79
CA PHE A 256 -19.43 5.82 -7.84
C PHE A 256 -20.21 4.57 -8.24
N ASP A 257 -19.88 3.95 -9.35
CA ASP A 257 -20.49 2.74 -9.90
C ASP A 257 -19.66 1.47 -9.72
N GLY A 258 -18.43 1.59 -9.20
CA GLY A 258 -17.51 0.49 -9.00
C GLY A 258 -17.85 -0.41 -7.80
N MET A 259 -16.95 -1.37 -7.51
CA MET A 259 -17.08 -2.32 -6.42
C MET A 259 -16.54 -1.74 -5.11
N VAL A 260 -17.28 -1.91 -4.01
CA VAL A 260 -16.81 -1.62 -2.64
C VAL A 260 -16.42 -2.93 -1.96
N MET A 261 -15.19 -2.99 -1.44
CA MET A 261 -14.72 -4.08 -0.61
C MET A 261 -14.47 -3.61 0.83
N THR A 262 -14.52 -4.52 1.80
CA THR A 262 -14.02 -4.22 3.15
C THR A 262 -12.49 -4.23 3.16
N ASP A 263 -11.87 -3.53 4.11
CA ASP A 263 -10.53 -3.94 4.56
C ASP A 263 -10.59 -5.35 5.18
N TRP A 264 -9.44 -6.03 5.30
CA TRP A 264 -9.37 -7.44 5.72
C TRP A 264 -9.86 -7.62 7.15
N PHE A 265 -10.97 -8.35 7.29
CA PHE A 265 -11.63 -8.60 8.57
C PHE A 265 -12.22 -7.33 9.23
N ALA A 266 -12.63 -6.34 8.44
CA ALA A 266 -13.31 -5.14 8.93
C ALA A 266 -14.80 -5.38 9.15
N GLY A 267 -15.34 -4.76 10.21
CA GLY A 267 -16.76 -4.91 10.59
C GLY A 267 -17.06 -6.22 11.31
N ASP A 268 -18.31 -6.38 11.75
CA ASP A 268 -18.76 -7.52 12.58
C ASP A 268 -20.15 -8.08 12.19
N ASP A 269 -20.87 -7.45 11.26
CA ASP A 269 -22.21 -7.84 10.80
C ASP A 269 -22.24 -7.88 9.26
N GLY A 270 -22.24 -9.10 8.70
CA GLY A 270 -22.23 -9.33 7.25
C GLY A 270 -23.52 -8.88 6.56
N VAL A 271 -24.66 -9.00 7.23
CA VAL A 271 -25.97 -8.58 6.69
C VAL A 271 -26.03 -7.05 6.62
N ALA A 272 -25.59 -6.36 7.67
CA ALA A 272 -25.50 -4.90 7.68
C ALA A 272 -24.55 -4.38 6.60
N GLN A 273 -23.42 -5.05 6.36
CA GLN A 273 -22.48 -4.72 5.28
C GLN A 273 -23.16 -4.81 3.90
N MET A 274 -23.86 -5.90 3.63
CA MET A 274 -24.60 -6.07 2.35
C MET A 274 -25.63 -4.96 2.14
N LYS A 275 -26.44 -4.68 3.17
CA LYS A 275 -27.46 -3.62 3.13
C LYS A 275 -26.86 -2.22 2.95
N ALA A 276 -25.70 -1.98 3.54
CA ALA A 276 -24.99 -0.70 3.45
C ALA A 276 -24.43 -0.40 2.05
N GLY A 277 -24.26 -1.41 1.20
CA GLY A 277 -23.68 -1.26 -0.12
C GLY A 277 -22.18 -1.56 -0.18
N ASN A 278 -21.65 -2.27 0.82
CA ASN A 278 -20.39 -2.98 0.73
C ASN A 278 -20.64 -4.24 -0.12
N ASP A 279 -19.93 -4.39 -1.23
CA ASP A 279 -20.26 -5.43 -2.21
C ASP A 279 -19.56 -6.76 -1.91
N ILE A 280 -18.33 -6.72 -1.36
CA ILE A 280 -17.57 -7.93 -1.02
C ILE A 280 -16.89 -7.80 0.34
N ILE A 281 -16.97 -8.84 1.16
CA ILE A 281 -16.34 -8.94 2.49
C ILE A 281 -14.97 -9.60 2.32
N MET A 282 -13.87 -8.88 2.56
CA MET A 282 -12.51 -9.39 2.41
C MET A 282 -11.99 -10.03 3.70
N GLY A 283 -10.99 -10.92 3.56
CA GLY A 283 -10.51 -11.79 4.62
C GLY A 283 -11.32 -13.07 4.76
N GLY A 284 -11.95 -13.52 3.67
CA GLY A 284 -12.78 -14.71 3.58
C GLY A 284 -12.02 -16.04 3.68
N PHE A 285 -12.46 -17.04 2.91
CA PHE A 285 -11.90 -18.40 2.95
C PHE A 285 -10.37 -18.42 2.67
N PRO A 286 -9.58 -19.24 3.39
CA PRO A 286 -9.92 -20.18 4.47
C PRO A 286 -9.88 -19.59 5.90
N HIS A 287 -9.81 -18.26 6.05
CA HIS A 287 -9.66 -17.59 7.32
C HIS A 287 -10.99 -17.13 7.96
N GLY A 288 -10.97 -16.95 9.25
CA GLY A 288 -12.04 -16.71 10.24
C GLY A 288 -13.39 -16.12 9.83
N HIS A 289 -13.44 -15.04 9.04
CA HIS A 289 -14.72 -14.35 8.71
C HIS A 289 -15.65 -15.17 7.81
N TYR A 290 -15.13 -16.00 6.93
CA TYR A 290 -15.94 -16.93 6.13
C TYR A 290 -16.84 -17.81 7.01
N LYS A 291 -16.32 -18.30 8.15
CA LYS A 291 -17.06 -19.15 9.08
C LYS A 291 -18.23 -18.45 9.76
N TYR A 292 -18.21 -17.13 9.86
CA TYR A 292 -19.23 -16.35 10.54
C TYR A 292 -20.22 -15.73 9.55
N HIS A 293 -19.74 -15.07 8.52
CA HIS A 293 -20.61 -14.30 7.62
C HIS A 293 -21.36 -15.17 6.61
N GLN A 294 -20.82 -16.31 6.16
CA GLN A 294 -21.56 -17.18 5.24
C GLN A 294 -22.84 -17.73 5.86
N PRO A 295 -22.82 -18.40 7.04
CA PRO A 295 -24.06 -18.89 7.65
C PRO A 295 -24.99 -17.77 8.08
N GLU A 296 -24.47 -16.63 8.51
CA GLU A 296 -25.24 -15.44 8.87
C GLU A 296 -26.05 -14.92 7.67
N ILE A 297 -25.41 -14.70 6.53
CA ILE A 297 -26.05 -14.20 5.30
C ILE A 297 -27.04 -15.23 4.75
N LEU A 298 -26.69 -16.53 4.75
CA LEU A 298 -27.59 -17.61 4.32
C LEU A 298 -28.84 -17.68 5.20
N SER A 299 -28.69 -17.57 6.52
CA SER A 299 -29.83 -17.52 7.45
C SER A 299 -30.72 -16.33 7.17
N ALA A 300 -30.12 -15.14 6.98
CA ALA A 300 -30.87 -13.92 6.71
C ALA A 300 -31.63 -13.93 5.38
N LEU A 301 -31.14 -14.66 4.37
CA LEU A 301 -31.88 -14.92 3.13
C LEU A 301 -33.06 -15.86 3.38
N SER A 302 -32.83 -16.94 4.15
CA SER A 302 -33.85 -17.96 4.44
C SER A 302 -35.00 -17.40 5.24
N ASP A 303 -34.74 -16.56 6.26
CA ASP A 303 -35.76 -15.92 7.11
C ASP A 303 -36.27 -14.58 6.54
N LYS A 304 -35.80 -14.18 5.36
CA LYS A 304 -36.20 -12.95 4.65
C LYS A 304 -35.85 -11.65 5.38
N THR A 305 -34.91 -11.66 6.31
CA THR A 305 -34.38 -10.43 6.92
C THR A 305 -33.36 -9.72 6.01
N LEU A 306 -32.85 -10.43 4.98
CA LEU A 306 -32.09 -9.88 3.88
C LEU A 306 -32.80 -10.23 2.56
N ASP A 307 -33.16 -9.22 1.77
CA ASP A 307 -33.72 -9.42 0.44
C ASP A 307 -32.65 -9.93 -0.52
N GLU A 308 -32.98 -10.94 -1.33
CA GLU A 308 -32.07 -11.50 -2.33
C GLU A 308 -31.61 -10.45 -3.36
N GLU A 309 -32.48 -9.47 -3.68
CA GLU A 309 -32.15 -8.35 -4.57
C GLU A 309 -30.96 -7.51 -4.07
N VAL A 310 -30.75 -7.44 -2.74
CA VAL A 310 -29.58 -6.76 -2.14
C VAL A 310 -28.30 -7.48 -2.55
N LEU A 311 -28.29 -8.83 -2.49
CA LEU A 311 -27.14 -9.62 -2.96
C LEU A 311 -26.97 -9.50 -4.47
N ASP A 312 -28.05 -9.60 -5.24
CA ASP A 312 -28.03 -9.48 -6.70
C ASP A 312 -27.44 -8.15 -7.15
N ARG A 313 -27.81 -7.06 -6.48
CA ARG A 313 -27.24 -5.72 -6.69
C ARG A 313 -25.73 -5.71 -6.41
N ASN A 314 -25.27 -6.29 -5.31
CA ASN A 314 -23.86 -6.32 -4.94
C ASN A 314 -23.07 -7.22 -5.90
N ILE A 315 -23.60 -8.39 -6.24
CA ILE A 315 -23.01 -9.32 -7.23
C ILE A 315 -22.91 -8.66 -8.61
N ARG A 316 -23.92 -7.92 -9.04
CA ARG A 316 -23.89 -7.19 -10.32
C ARG A 316 -22.70 -6.24 -10.39
N ARG A 317 -22.36 -5.54 -9.30
CA ARG A 317 -21.18 -4.67 -9.21
C ARG A 317 -19.88 -5.48 -9.23
N ILE A 318 -19.83 -6.60 -8.51
CA ILE A 318 -18.67 -7.51 -8.53
C ILE A 318 -18.44 -8.04 -9.96
N LEU A 319 -19.49 -8.54 -10.65
CA LEU A 319 -19.35 -9.08 -12.01
C LEU A 319 -19.04 -7.97 -13.03
N GLY A 320 -19.58 -6.77 -12.84
CA GLY A 320 -19.21 -5.59 -13.64
C GLY A 320 -17.72 -5.24 -13.49
N PHE A 321 -17.20 -5.31 -12.27
CA PHE A 321 -15.77 -5.15 -12.00
C PHE A 321 -14.95 -6.30 -12.64
N VAL A 322 -15.34 -7.56 -12.45
CA VAL A 322 -14.65 -8.74 -13.01
C VAL A 322 -14.46 -8.60 -14.52
N LYS A 323 -15.46 -8.12 -15.26
CA LYS A 323 -15.37 -7.92 -16.72
C LYS A 323 -14.31 -6.92 -17.16
N LYS A 324 -13.89 -6.01 -16.29
CA LYS A 324 -12.83 -5.03 -16.57
C LYS A 324 -11.42 -5.61 -16.40
N THR A 325 -11.26 -6.74 -15.70
CA THR A 325 -9.97 -7.26 -15.26
C THR A 325 -9.14 -7.90 -16.36
N PRO A 326 -7.79 -7.86 -16.27
CA PRO A 326 -6.89 -8.63 -17.12
C PRO A 326 -7.17 -10.13 -17.09
N SER A 327 -7.48 -10.70 -15.92
CA SER A 327 -7.83 -12.13 -15.79
C SER A 327 -9.06 -12.50 -16.61
N TYR A 328 -10.10 -11.67 -16.63
CA TYR A 328 -11.27 -11.91 -17.48
C TYR A 328 -10.95 -11.80 -18.97
N ARG A 329 -10.07 -10.87 -19.35
CA ARG A 329 -9.59 -10.71 -20.74
C ARG A 329 -8.56 -11.75 -21.16
N GLU A 330 -8.17 -12.66 -20.25
CA GLU A 330 -7.15 -13.71 -20.49
C GLU A 330 -5.79 -13.13 -20.89
N TYR A 331 -5.43 -11.98 -20.29
CA TYR A 331 -4.16 -11.34 -20.54
C TYR A 331 -2.98 -12.26 -20.18
N ALA A 332 -2.07 -12.48 -21.12
CA ALA A 332 -0.87 -13.29 -20.93
C ALA A 332 0.25 -12.40 -20.35
N CYS A 333 0.34 -12.33 -19.02
CA CYS A 333 1.39 -11.57 -18.35
C CYS A 333 2.79 -12.15 -18.62
N SER A 334 3.78 -11.26 -18.82
CA SER A 334 5.16 -11.67 -19.15
C SER A 334 5.96 -12.16 -17.95
N LEU A 335 5.58 -11.77 -16.74
CA LEU A 335 6.35 -11.91 -15.49
C LEU A 335 7.72 -11.19 -15.52
N LYS A 336 7.89 -10.23 -16.41
CA LYS A 336 9.15 -9.49 -16.66
C LYS A 336 8.87 -8.01 -16.94
N PRO A 337 8.38 -7.24 -15.96
CA PRO A 337 8.26 -5.79 -16.13
C PRO A 337 9.65 -5.14 -16.31
N ASP A 338 9.69 -3.94 -16.88
CA ASP A 338 10.94 -3.18 -17.06
C ASP A 338 11.35 -2.47 -15.76
N LEU A 339 11.89 -3.26 -14.81
CA LEU A 339 12.33 -2.74 -13.51
C LEU A 339 13.45 -1.71 -13.62
N ALA A 340 14.27 -1.74 -14.70
CA ALA A 340 15.33 -0.78 -14.90
C ALA A 340 14.77 0.62 -15.22
N ARG A 341 13.79 0.70 -16.12
CA ARG A 341 13.04 1.93 -16.41
C ARG A 341 12.28 2.42 -15.17
N HIS A 342 11.63 1.51 -14.44
CA HIS A 342 10.87 1.87 -13.24
C HIS A 342 11.77 2.41 -12.13
N ALA A 343 12.98 1.89 -11.97
CA ALA A 343 13.97 2.45 -11.04
C ALA A 343 14.36 3.89 -11.40
N GLN A 344 14.45 4.24 -12.70
CA GLN A 344 14.69 5.62 -13.13
C GLN A 344 13.51 6.54 -12.79
N VAL A 345 12.27 6.05 -12.95
CA VAL A 345 11.06 6.79 -12.53
C VAL A 345 11.07 7.01 -11.02
N ALA A 346 11.42 5.97 -10.24
CA ALA A 346 11.54 6.08 -8.79
C ALA A 346 12.61 7.08 -8.36
N GLN A 347 13.77 7.12 -9.05
CA GLN A 347 14.83 8.10 -8.78
C GLN A 347 14.35 9.53 -9.07
N ARG A 348 13.76 9.78 -10.24
CA ARG A 348 13.22 11.10 -10.56
C ARG A 348 12.18 11.57 -9.54
N ALA A 349 11.30 10.67 -9.10
CA ALA A 349 10.33 11.01 -8.07
C ALA A 349 10.99 11.29 -6.71
N ALA A 350 12.08 10.60 -6.38
CA ALA A 350 12.87 10.86 -5.18
C ALA A 350 13.59 12.22 -5.24
N ASP A 351 14.20 12.56 -6.39
CA ASP A 351 14.86 13.85 -6.62
C ASP A 351 13.90 15.02 -6.38
N GLU A 352 12.66 14.94 -6.92
CA GLU A 352 11.66 16.01 -6.80
C GLU A 352 10.98 16.05 -5.41
N ALA A 353 11.02 14.95 -4.63
CA ALA A 353 10.37 14.86 -3.34
C ALA A 353 11.15 15.48 -2.17
N MET A 354 12.44 15.70 -2.33
CA MET A 354 13.30 16.19 -1.25
C MET A 354 13.02 17.67 -0.92
N VAL A 355 12.98 17.99 0.37
CA VAL A 355 12.68 19.35 0.85
C VAL A 355 13.85 19.87 1.68
N LEU A 356 14.41 21.01 1.26
CA LEU A 356 15.47 21.71 2.00
C LEU A 356 14.82 22.60 3.08
N LEU A 357 14.78 22.09 4.33
CA LEU A 357 14.11 22.77 5.46
C LEU A 357 14.94 23.90 6.06
N LYS A 358 16.28 23.76 6.03
CA LYS A 358 17.23 24.75 6.54
C LYS A 358 18.48 24.76 5.67
N ASN A 359 19.05 25.93 5.40
CA ASN A 359 20.27 26.07 4.60
C ASN A 359 21.05 27.35 4.94
N ASP A 360 21.69 27.35 6.09
CA ASP A 360 22.46 28.49 6.56
C ASP A 360 23.72 28.72 5.71
N ARG A 361 23.92 29.96 5.31
CA ARG A 361 25.11 30.40 4.56
C ARG A 361 25.40 29.55 3.32
N ASN A 362 24.36 29.10 2.61
CA ASN A 362 24.45 28.27 1.40
C ASN A 362 25.32 27.00 1.62
N THR A 363 25.09 26.28 2.72
CA THR A 363 25.76 25.01 3.03
C THR A 363 25.54 23.96 1.92
N LEU A 364 24.34 23.94 1.36
CA LEU A 364 23.96 23.17 0.19
C LEU A 364 23.61 24.11 -0.99
N PRO A 365 23.82 23.71 -2.25
CA PRO A 365 24.46 22.48 -2.69
C PRO A 365 25.98 22.49 -2.50
N VAL A 366 26.57 21.30 -2.29
CA VAL A 366 28.02 21.13 -2.30
C VAL A 366 28.50 21.17 -3.74
N ARG A 367 29.21 22.22 -4.13
CA ARG A 367 29.59 22.47 -5.54
C ARG A 367 30.60 21.48 -6.13
N LYS A 368 31.43 20.86 -5.30
CA LYS A 368 32.42 19.87 -5.70
C LYS A 368 32.47 18.76 -4.66
N PRO A 369 32.55 17.48 -5.09
CA PRO A 369 32.74 16.38 -4.18
C PRO A 369 33.98 16.62 -3.29
N ASN A 370 33.80 16.44 -1.99
CA ASN A 370 34.83 16.62 -0.97
C ASN A 370 34.90 15.40 -0.05
N ARG A 371 35.65 15.48 1.02
CA ARG A 371 35.73 14.39 2.01
C ARG A 371 34.72 14.62 3.12
N VAL A 372 33.84 13.64 3.32
CA VAL A 372 32.76 13.71 4.32
C VAL A 372 32.85 12.57 5.32
N ALA A 373 32.43 12.83 6.57
CA ALA A 373 32.14 11.76 7.51
C ALA A 373 30.62 11.59 7.60
N LEU A 374 30.18 10.33 7.52
CA LEU A 374 28.78 9.96 7.66
C LEU A 374 28.52 9.41 9.04
N PHE A 375 27.51 9.96 9.69
CA PHE A 375 27.04 9.57 11.01
C PHE A 375 25.57 9.18 10.95
N GLY A 376 25.15 8.33 11.89
CA GLY A 376 23.80 7.77 11.90
C GLY A 376 23.70 6.49 11.08
N LYS A 377 23.14 5.46 11.71
CA LYS A 377 23.02 4.11 11.13
C LYS A 377 22.28 4.06 9.78
N THR A 378 21.31 4.97 9.57
CA THR A 378 20.54 5.03 8.33
C THR A 378 21.27 5.69 7.17
N SER A 379 22.48 6.26 7.38
CA SER A 379 23.40 6.57 6.29
C SER A 379 23.88 5.31 5.55
N TYR A 380 23.85 4.16 6.22
CA TYR A 380 24.39 2.86 5.76
C TYR A 380 23.29 1.84 5.42
N ASP A 381 22.11 1.95 6.06
CA ASP A 381 20.92 1.15 5.79
C ASP A 381 19.72 2.09 5.64
N PHE A 382 19.58 2.66 4.45
CA PHE A 382 18.59 3.69 4.14
C PHE A 382 17.18 3.10 4.09
N ILE A 383 16.21 3.78 4.71
CA ILE A 383 14.82 3.32 4.80
C ILE A 383 14.09 3.68 3.50
N ALA A 384 13.86 2.67 2.67
CA ALA A 384 13.18 2.86 1.38
C ALA A 384 11.66 3.10 1.53
N GLY A 385 11.02 2.52 2.56
CA GLY A 385 9.58 2.63 2.78
C GLY A 385 9.14 2.10 4.13
N GLY A 386 7.82 2.05 4.38
CA GLY A 386 7.24 1.54 5.61
C GLY A 386 7.02 0.04 5.62
N THR A 387 6.35 -0.46 6.69
CA THR A 387 6.02 -1.88 6.88
C THR A 387 4.52 -2.14 6.75
N GLY A 388 4.12 -3.42 6.65
CA GLY A 388 2.73 -3.82 6.48
C GLY A 388 2.34 -3.95 5.00
N SER A 389 1.11 -3.60 4.64
CA SER A 389 0.64 -3.65 3.25
C SER A 389 1.40 -2.73 2.30
N GLY A 390 2.02 -1.66 2.83
CA GLY A 390 2.91 -0.76 2.09
C GLY A 390 4.35 -1.25 1.92
N GLU A 391 4.71 -2.45 2.42
CA GLU A 391 6.06 -2.99 2.29
C GLU A 391 6.28 -3.58 0.90
N VAL A 392 7.35 -3.14 0.22
CA VAL A 392 7.75 -3.62 -1.10
C VAL A 392 8.94 -4.56 -1.00
N HIS A 393 8.94 -5.63 -1.79
CA HIS A 393 10.08 -6.53 -1.90
C HIS A 393 10.94 -6.15 -3.11
N TYR A 394 11.99 -5.36 -2.85
CA TYR A 394 12.93 -4.86 -3.86
C TYR A 394 14.29 -5.58 -3.78
N GLY A 395 15.06 -5.53 -4.87
CA GLY A 395 16.36 -6.20 -4.95
C GLY A 395 17.45 -5.49 -4.16
N HIS A 396 17.61 -4.18 -4.36
CA HIS A 396 18.62 -3.34 -3.72
C HIS A 396 18.07 -1.94 -3.48
N ALA A 397 18.41 -1.35 -2.34
CA ALA A 397 18.18 0.06 -2.06
C ALA A 397 19.51 0.78 -1.93
N VAL A 398 19.67 1.87 -2.69
CA VAL A 398 20.87 2.70 -2.65
C VAL A 398 20.93 3.45 -1.33
N SER A 399 21.98 3.22 -0.53
CA SER A 399 22.22 3.95 0.72
C SER A 399 22.79 5.35 0.45
N LEU A 400 22.71 6.25 1.44
CA LEU A 400 23.36 7.57 1.35
C LEU A 400 24.87 7.44 1.13
N LYS A 401 25.53 6.48 1.83
CA LYS A 401 26.96 6.19 1.62
C LYS A 401 27.26 5.83 0.17
N GLU A 402 26.47 4.92 -0.40
CA GLU A 402 26.64 4.47 -1.78
C GLU A 402 26.39 5.60 -2.78
N GLY A 403 25.29 6.35 -2.64
CA GLY A 403 24.96 7.47 -3.51
C GLY A 403 26.05 8.55 -3.54
N LEU A 404 26.48 9.00 -2.37
CA LEU A 404 27.58 9.98 -2.27
C LEU A 404 28.90 9.46 -2.87
N SER A 405 29.22 8.18 -2.67
CA SER A 405 30.41 7.57 -3.26
C SER A 405 30.34 7.52 -4.79
N ASN A 406 29.17 7.20 -5.34
CA ASN A 406 28.92 7.11 -6.79
C ASN A 406 29.11 8.46 -7.50
N VAL A 407 28.82 9.57 -6.82
CA VAL A 407 29.04 10.93 -7.37
C VAL A 407 30.40 11.54 -6.95
N GLY A 408 31.31 10.74 -6.39
CA GLY A 408 32.70 11.09 -6.18
C GLY A 408 33.07 11.70 -4.82
N PHE A 409 32.16 11.71 -3.84
CA PHE A 409 32.52 12.05 -2.47
C PHE A 409 33.42 10.98 -1.86
N ARG A 410 34.40 11.41 -1.05
CA ARG A 410 35.31 10.52 -0.32
C ARG A 410 34.81 10.33 1.09
N ILE A 411 34.26 9.16 1.39
CA ILE A 411 33.75 8.83 2.72
C ILE A 411 34.92 8.57 3.66
N SER A 412 34.90 9.18 4.85
CA SER A 412 35.96 9.02 5.84
C SER A 412 35.94 7.64 6.48
N SER A 413 37.11 7.05 6.64
CA SER A 413 37.24 5.62 6.94
C SER A 413 36.99 5.24 8.40
N ALA A 414 37.13 6.15 9.39
CA ALA A 414 36.96 5.74 10.78
C ALA A 414 35.49 5.67 11.18
N ALA A 415 34.69 6.69 10.84
CA ALA A 415 33.25 6.65 11.02
C ALA A 415 32.62 5.54 10.16
N ASP A 416 33.08 5.38 8.91
CA ASP A 416 32.63 4.32 8.02
C ASP A 416 32.85 2.93 8.63
N ARG A 417 34.05 2.64 9.13
CA ARG A 417 34.31 1.35 9.81
C ARG A 417 33.46 1.13 11.06
N PHE A 418 33.20 2.19 11.83
CA PHE A 418 32.39 2.12 13.02
C PHE A 418 30.95 1.70 12.67
N TYR A 419 30.30 2.42 11.76
CA TYR A 419 28.90 2.14 11.39
C TYR A 419 28.76 0.86 10.55
N THR A 420 29.68 0.54 9.66
CA THR A 420 29.66 -0.73 8.92
C THR A 420 29.73 -1.92 9.88
N ARG A 421 30.63 -1.91 10.85
CA ARG A 421 30.69 -2.97 11.88
C ARG A 421 29.42 -3.05 12.71
N PHE A 422 28.82 -1.92 13.04
CA PHE A 422 27.54 -1.89 13.75
C PHE A 422 26.43 -2.56 12.93
N VAL A 423 26.27 -2.17 11.67
CA VAL A 423 25.29 -2.76 10.74
C VAL A 423 25.51 -4.27 10.60
N ASP A 424 26.75 -4.70 10.37
CA ASP A 424 27.12 -6.11 10.27
C ASP A 424 26.78 -6.88 11.57
N SER A 425 27.02 -6.28 12.73
CA SER A 425 26.68 -6.89 14.02
C SER A 425 25.18 -7.09 14.23
N VAL A 426 24.37 -6.13 13.78
CA VAL A 426 22.89 -6.23 13.83
C VAL A 426 22.40 -7.36 12.92
N PHE A 427 22.93 -7.48 11.72
CA PHE A 427 22.58 -8.55 10.79
C PHE A 427 23.05 -9.92 11.30
N ALA A 428 24.24 -9.99 11.89
CA ALA A 428 24.74 -11.24 12.49
C ALA A 428 23.87 -11.71 13.68
N ALA A 429 23.37 -10.79 14.50
CA ALA A 429 22.56 -11.11 15.68
C ALA A 429 21.10 -11.47 15.33
N GLY A 430 20.51 -10.82 14.32
CA GLY A 430 19.08 -10.92 14.00
C GLY A 430 18.74 -11.61 12.67
N GLY A 431 19.74 -12.08 11.93
CA GLY A 431 19.61 -12.43 10.51
C GLY A 431 19.39 -11.18 9.67
N HIS A 432 19.49 -11.31 8.35
CA HIS A 432 19.25 -10.21 7.40
C HIS A 432 17.76 -9.84 7.30
N LYS A 433 17.12 -9.59 8.45
CA LYS A 433 15.73 -9.14 8.48
C LYS A 433 15.66 -7.69 8.03
N LYS A 434 14.79 -7.42 7.09
CA LYS A 434 14.50 -6.08 6.63
C LYS A 434 14.20 -5.14 7.80
N TYR A 435 14.77 -3.95 7.77
CA TYR A 435 14.66 -2.94 8.83
C TYR A 435 15.25 -3.33 10.20
N ALA A 436 16.08 -4.37 10.31
CA ALA A 436 16.73 -4.76 11.57
C ALA A 436 17.59 -3.61 12.12
N VAL A 437 18.39 -2.98 11.28
CA VAL A 437 19.24 -1.82 11.64
C VAL A 437 18.40 -0.63 12.09
N THR A 438 17.34 -0.31 11.34
CA THR A 438 16.45 0.80 11.69
C THR A 438 15.77 0.61 13.04
N ARG A 439 15.38 -0.62 13.37
CA ARG A 439 14.72 -0.98 14.64
C ARG A 439 15.69 -1.03 15.84
N SER A 440 17.00 -1.12 15.60
CA SER A 440 18.01 -1.05 16.65
C SER A 440 18.14 0.37 17.20
N GLN A 441 18.75 0.53 18.35
CA GLN A 441 19.11 1.87 18.87
C GLN A 441 20.25 2.46 18.04
N GLU A 442 20.33 3.81 17.95
CA GLU A 442 21.49 4.50 17.43
C GLU A 442 22.71 4.16 18.32
N PRO A 443 23.84 3.67 17.76
CA PRO A 443 24.99 3.33 18.55
C PRO A 443 25.63 4.59 19.15
N ARG A 444 26.11 4.49 20.38
CA ARG A 444 26.94 5.55 20.98
C ARG A 444 28.29 5.61 20.30
N ILE A 445 28.65 6.79 19.83
CA ILE A 445 29.97 7.05 19.22
C ILE A 445 30.88 7.79 20.19
N ASP A 446 32.18 7.43 20.19
CA ASP A 446 33.17 8.14 20.99
C ASP A 446 33.36 9.56 20.45
N LYS A 447 33.29 10.57 21.34
CA LYS A 447 33.55 11.98 21.01
C LYS A 447 34.93 12.19 20.39
N ALA A 448 35.94 11.46 20.86
CA ALA A 448 37.30 11.53 20.30
C ALA A 448 37.32 11.09 18.83
N LEU A 449 36.51 10.10 18.43
CA LEU A 449 36.37 9.68 17.04
C LEU A 449 35.72 10.82 16.22
N VAL A 450 34.65 11.44 16.72
CA VAL A 450 33.99 12.56 16.05
C VAL A 450 34.93 13.75 15.85
N GLU A 451 35.72 14.11 16.87
CA GLU A 451 36.73 15.17 16.78
C GLU A 451 37.86 14.84 15.80
N ALA A 452 38.30 13.59 15.76
CA ALA A 452 39.28 13.13 14.78
C ALA A 452 38.77 13.21 13.34
N GLU A 453 37.50 12.81 13.12
CA GLU A 453 36.84 12.91 11.82
C GLU A 453 36.67 14.37 11.39
N ALA A 454 36.28 15.27 12.31
CA ALA A 454 36.16 16.69 12.02
C ALA A 454 37.47 17.33 11.55
N LYS A 455 38.62 16.85 12.03
CA LYS A 455 39.95 17.33 11.59
C LYS A 455 40.29 16.95 10.15
N VAL A 456 39.86 15.76 9.70
CA VAL A 456 40.31 15.17 8.40
C VAL A 456 39.24 15.20 7.30
N THR A 457 38.05 15.69 7.59
CA THR A 457 36.94 15.82 6.64
C THR A 457 36.51 17.28 6.48
N ASP A 458 35.83 17.59 5.37
CA ASP A 458 35.37 18.95 5.06
C ASP A 458 33.98 19.24 5.63
N MET A 459 33.16 18.21 5.83
CA MET A 459 31.77 18.30 6.28
C MET A 459 31.37 17.05 7.06
N GLY A 460 30.49 17.21 8.06
CA GLY A 460 29.80 16.14 8.74
C GLY A 460 28.37 15.99 8.20
N VAL A 461 27.93 14.77 7.96
CA VAL A 461 26.55 14.45 7.57
C VAL A 461 25.95 13.49 8.60
N VAL A 462 24.84 13.86 9.19
CA VAL A 462 24.11 13.04 10.19
C VAL A 462 22.77 12.62 9.61
N THR A 463 22.52 11.32 9.49
CA THR A 463 21.21 10.82 9.04
C THR A 463 20.37 10.37 10.23
N LEU A 464 19.16 10.90 10.32
CA LEU A 464 18.16 10.52 11.32
C LEU A 464 17.05 9.74 10.62
N GLY A 465 16.85 8.48 11.02
CA GLY A 465 15.86 7.60 10.39
C GLY A 465 14.67 7.28 11.29
N ARG A 466 13.48 7.19 10.70
CA ARG A 466 12.25 6.74 11.38
C ARG A 466 11.50 5.77 10.49
N LEU A 467 11.28 4.56 10.98
CA LEU A 467 10.42 3.57 10.35
C LEU A 467 8.98 3.85 10.73
N SER A 468 8.06 3.74 9.80
CA SER A 468 6.61 3.80 10.02
C SER A 468 5.98 2.51 9.48
N GLY A 469 4.78 2.17 9.93
CA GLY A 469 4.16 0.94 9.47
C GLY A 469 2.74 0.73 9.95
N GLU A 470 2.11 -0.24 9.34
CA GLU A 470 0.77 -0.71 9.66
C GLU A 470 0.74 -1.47 10.98
N GLY A 471 -0.37 -1.34 11.72
CA GLY A 471 -0.67 -2.07 12.93
C GLY A 471 -0.18 -1.43 14.23
N VAL A 472 0.63 -0.36 14.15
CA VAL A 472 1.17 0.32 15.33
C VAL A 472 1.39 1.81 15.05
N ASP A 473 0.95 2.66 15.97
CA ASP A 473 1.26 4.09 15.95
C ASP A 473 2.66 4.36 16.47
N ARG A 474 3.23 5.48 16.04
CA ARG A 474 4.53 5.97 16.50
C ARG A 474 4.42 6.51 17.93
N LYS A 475 5.50 6.44 18.67
CA LYS A 475 5.58 7.01 20.03
C LYS A 475 6.07 8.44 19.96
N GLU A 476 5.69 9.26 20.92
CA GLU A 476 6.23 10.61 21.08
C GLU A 476 7.71 10.54 21.43
N GLU A 477 8.04 9.82 22.51
CA GLU A 477 9.42 9.70 23.00
C GLU A 477 10.24 8.76 22.11
N GLY A 478 11.37 9.26 21.63
CA GLY A 478 12.35 8.50 20.85
C GLY A 478 11.92 8.16 19.42
N TYR A 479 10.70 8.57 19.01
CA TYR A 479 10.19 8.41 17.64
C TYR A 479 9.81 9.74 17.01
N PHE A 480 8.90 10.47 17.62
CA PHE A 480 8.59 11.85 17.22
C PHE A 480 9.71 12.79 17.66
N THR A 481 10.17 12.67 18.91
CA THR A 481 11.37 13.36 19.42
C THR A 481 12.63 12.54 19.15
N LEU A 482 13.81 13.15 19.24
CA LEU A 482 15.09 12.45 19.17
C LEU A 482 15.31 11.58 20.42
N THR A 483 15.94 10.41 20.23
CA THR A 483 16.47 9.61 21.34
C THR A 483 17.67 10.30 21.97
N ASP A 484 18.03 9.93 23.20
CA ASP A 484 19.20 10.53 23.87
C ASP A 484 20.50 10.26 23.11
N ASN A 485 20.66 9.07 22.51
CA ASN A 485 21.85 8.77 21.70
C ASN A 485 21.90 9.66 20.44
N GLU A 486 20.77 9.97 19.81
CA GLU A 486 20.71 10.88 18.66
C GLU A 486 21.00 12.33 19.06
N LYS A 487 20.52 12.79 20.21
CA LYS A 487 20.84 14.12 20.76
C LYS A 487 22.33 14.24 21.06
N GLU A 488 22.91 13.24 21.73
CA GLU A 488 24.35 13.18 22.02
C GLU A 488 25.18 13.17 20.72
N LEU A 489 24.81 12.36 19.73
CA LEU A 489 25.47 12.28 18.43
C LEU A 489 25.44 13.65 17.72
N LEU A 490 24.25 14.22 17.53
CA LEU A 490 24.07 15.49 16.82
C LEU A 490 24.84 16.62 17.51
N GLY A 491 24.73 16.72 18.83
CA GLY A 491 25.45 17.70 19.63
C GLY A 491 26.98 17.56 19.51
N ALA A 492 27.51 16.35 19.59
CA ALA A 492 28.94 16.09 19.43
C ALA A 492 29.46 16.44 18.04
N VAL A 493 28.74 16.03 16.97
CA VAL A 493 29.12 16.33 15.58
C VAL A 493 29.09 17.82 15.32
N CYS A 494 28.00 18.51 15.66
CA CYS A 494 27.90 19.96 15.46
C CYS A 494 29.00 20.70 16.23
N SER A 495 29.25 20.37 17.50
CA SER A 495 30.28 21.00 18.31
C SER A 495 31.68 20.81 17.70
N ALA A 496 32.06 19.61 17.31
CA ALA A 496 33.39 19.31 16.76
C ALA A 496 33.64 20.00 15.41
N TYR A 497 32.65 20.00 14.51
CA TYR A 497 32.79 20.62 13.19
C TYR A 497 32.78 22.13 13.25
N HIS A 498 31.88 22.74 14.05
CA HIS A 498 31.79 24.18 14.21
C HIS A 498 33.03 24.77 14.88
N ALA A 499 33.68 24.05 15.82
CA ALA A 499 34.94 24.46 16.40
C ALA A 499 36.06 24.65 15.36
N LEU A 500 35.94 24.00 14.21
CA LEU A 500 36.87 24.10 13.08
C LEU A 500 36.32 24.96 11.93
N GLY A 501 35.21 25.65 12.11
CA GLY A 501 34.53 26.45 11.08
C GLY A 501 33.93 25.64 9.94
N LYS A 502 33.71 24.33 10.15
CA LYS A 502 33.16 23.39 9.17
C LYS A 502 31.65 23.21 9.34
N LYS A 503 30.99 22.68 8.34
CA LYS A 503 29.54 22.56 8.23
C LYS A 503 29.03 21.18 8.61
N VAL A 504 27.78 21.16 9.10
CA VAL A 504 27.04 19.93 9.40
C VAL A 504 25.69 19.94 8.68
N VAL A 505 25.39 18.85 7.97
CA VAL A 505 24.12 18.60 7.30
C VAL A 505 23.39 17.48 8.02
N VAL A 506 22.10 17.67 8.31
CA VAL A 506 21.21 16.59 8.76
C VAL A 506 20.35 16.13 7.60
N VAL A 507 20.28 14.82 7.38
CA VAL A 507 19.38 14.17 6.42
C VAL A 507 18.30 13.44 7.20
N LEU A 508 17.03 13.76 6.93
CA LEU A 508 15.87 13.14 7.55
C LEU A 508 15.30 12.05 6.64
N ASN A 509 15.61 10.81 6.96
CA ASN A 509 15.05 9.64 6.26
C ASN A 509 13.86 9.08 7.06
N ILE A 510 12.70 9.71 6.91
CA ILE A 510 11.52 9.52 7.77
C ILE A 510 10.24 9.32 6.94
N GLY A 511 9.31 8.49 7.43
CA GLY A 511 8.01 8.24 6.79
C GLY A 511 6.86 9.10 7.32
N GLY A 512 7.12 10.04 8.18
CA GLY A 512 6.18 10.99 8.77
C GLY A 512 6.94 12.04 9.57
N VAL A 513 6.27 13.12 9.95
CA VAL A 513 6.90 14.27 10.62
C VAL A 513 7.56 13.91 11.96
N ILE A 514 8.60 14.64 12.34
CA ILE A 514 9.27 14.56 13.63
C ILE A 514 9.39 15.97 14.24
N GLU A 515 9.60 16.02 15.56
CA GLU A 515 9.90 17.26 16.27
C GLU A 515 11.28 17.79 15.85
N THR A 516 11.35 19.07 15.50
CA THR A 516 12.60 19.72 15.09
C THR A 516 12.94 20.96 15.94
N ALA A 517 11.99 21.51 16.69
CA ALA A 517 12.19 22.78 17.41
C ALA A 517 13.31 22.71 18.44
N SER A 518 13.54 21.56 19.08
CA SER A 518 14.55 21.39 20.11
C SER A 518 15.99 21.28 19.59
N TRP A 519 16.20 21.02 18.29
CA TRP A 519 17.54 20.74 17.73
C TRP A 519 17.83 21.41 16.38
N LYS A 520 16.83 21.98 15.72
CA LYS A 520 17.01 22.56 14.35
C LYS A 520 18.07 23.66 14.26
N GLU A 521 18.42 24.28 15.37
CA GLU A 521 19.45 25.33 15.38
C GLU A 521 20.88 24.77 15.38
N LEU A 522 21.06 23.49 15.69
CA LEU A 522 22.40 22.87 15.75
C LEU A 522 23.05 22.69 14.36
N PRO A 523 22.43 22.05 13.34
CA PRO A 523 23.07 21.87 12.04
C PRO A 523 22.97 23.11 11.15
N ASP A 524 23.86 23.23 10.17
CA ASP A 524 23.86 24.31 9.18
C ASP A 524 22.82 24.08 8.07
N ALA A 525 22.49 22.83 7.75
CA ALA A 525 21.44 22.50 6.81
C ALA A 525 20.65 21.27 7.25
N ILE A 526 19.37 21.24 6.87
CA ILE A 526 18.46 20.11 7.12
C ILE A 526 17.78 19.77 5.80
N LEU A 527 18.06 18.55 5.29
CA LEU A 527 17.43 18.00 4.09
C LEU A 527 16.44 16.90 4.50
N LEU A 528 15.17 17.11 4.18
CA LEU A 528 14.13 16.10 4.37
C LEU A 528 14.06 15.22 3.11
N SER A 529 14.59 14.01 3.21
CA SER A 529 14.60 13.06 2.10
C SER A 529 13.37 12.15 2.09
N TRP A 530 12.55 12.15 3.13
CA TRP A 530 11.45 11.21 3.29
C TRP A 530 11.89 9.73 3.23
N GLN A 531 10.98 8.84 2.86
CA GLN A 531 11.25 7.45 2.45
C GLN A 531 11.08 7.37 0.93
N THR A 532 12.16 7.54 0.21
CA THR A 532 12.19 7.81 -1.24
C THR A 532 12.39 6.56 -2.09
N GLY A 533 11.97 5.41 -1.59
CA GLY A 533 12.05 4.17 -2.34
C GLY A 533 13.47 3.62 -2.45
N GLN A 534 13.66 2.70 -3.40
CA GLN A 534 14.93 2.01 -3.58
C GLN A 534 16.07 2.88 -4.12
N GLN A 535 15.75 4.07 -4.66
CA GLN A 535 16.74 4.99 -5.22
C GLN A 535 17.06 6.18 -4.30
N GLY A 536 16.61 6.15 -3.05
CA GLY A 536 16.70 7.29 -2.13
C GLY A 536 18.13 7.82 -1.90
N GLY A 537 19.13 6.96 -1.88
CA GLY A 537 20.54 7.41 -1.77
C GLY A 537 21.14 7.88 -3.08
N ALA A 538 20.55 7.57 -4.23
CA ALA A 538 21.00 8.05 -5.54
C ALA A 538 20.42 9.42 -5.90
N ALA A 539 19.28 9.76 -5.32
CA ALA A 539 18.63 11.07 -5.39
C ALA A 539 19.31 12.09 -4.47
#